data_ab4bde340b383f8e2e97fdc1e7f56ee4
#
_entry.id   ab4bde340b383f8e2e97fdc1e7f56ee4
#
_cell.length_a   1.000
_cell.length_b   1.000
_cell.length_c   1.000
_cell.angle_alpha   90.00
_cell.angle_beta   90.00
_cell.angle_gamma   90.00
#
_symmetry.space_group_name_H-M   'P 1'
#
loop_
_entity.id
_entity.type
_entity.pdbx_description
1 polymer ?
#
loop_
_entity_poly.entity_id
_entity_poly.type
_entity_poly.pdbx_seq_one_letter_code
_entity_poly.pdbx_strand_id
1 'polypeptide(L)'
;MEAILQYKAECNEEGDDEIRFVVNRPTHFADDTAVRRVDTTDRIDLTLGSSIIDRLLKLPLSFFERRPVGELSQRIGEMNNIRQFLTGTAITTFLDLVFSSIYLVVMLSYSPGLTAIALSTFPFYLAITFFAAPIYRQQLRARAIAQAETQAHLIESLSGIQTIKAQHGELRARWKWQKRYQRFVEQGYKSVVLGTTTGQIGSFLNTLSSLLILWFGLKMVLNGEFTLGQLLAFRIFANYVTAPLLRISNLWQGLQKVNLSMERLSDIVNEETEAGEYDDEQIALPPVIGSVSIESLNFGFQASSSLQLIDVNLKVEPGEFIGVVGLSGSGKSTLMKLIARLYNP
;
A
#
# COMPACT_ATOMS: atom_id res chain seq x y z
N MET A 1 0.31 5.59 -32.52
CA MET A 1 0.45 4.37 -33.30
C MET A 1 0.73 3.28 -32.27
N GLU A 2 -0.36 2.56 -31.93
CA GLU A 2 -0.46 1.66 -30.79
C GLU A 2 0.38 0.39 -31.00
N ALA A 3 1.34 0.17 -30.15
CA ALA A 3 1.97 -1.14 -30.00
C ALA A 3 1.13 -1.95 -29.00
N ILE A 4 0.24 -2.78 -29.50
CA ILE A 4 -0.51 -3.76 -28.74
C ILE A 4 0.49 -4.80 -28.26
N LEU A 5 0.83 -4.78 -26.97
CA LEU A 5 1.52 -5.87 -26.29
C LEU A 5 0.56 -7.03 -26.20
N GLN A 6 0.70 -8.04 -27.05
CA GLN A 6 0.01 -9.31 -26.90
C GLN A 6 0.73 -10.13 -25.83
N TYR A 7 0.11 -10.26 -24.66
CA TYR A 7 0.50 -11.22 -23.64
C TYR A 7 -0.11 -12.59 -23.98
N LYS A 8 0.74 -13.57 -24.24
CA LYS A 8 0.32 -14.96 -24.38
C LYS A 8 0.79 -15.72 -23.15
N ALA A 9 -0.14 -16.21 -22.35
CA ALA A 9 0.15 -17.13 -21.27
C ALA A 9 0.19 -18.53 -21.86
N GLU A 10 1.32 -19.21 -21.81
CA GLU A 10 1.46 -20.63 -22.14
C GLU A 10 1.54 -21.41 -20.82
N CYS A 11 0.53 -22.22 -20.54
CA CYS A 11 0.60 -23.20 -19.46
C CYS A 11 1.36 -24.41 -19.98
N ASN A 12 2.42 -24.81 -19.31
CA ASN A 12 3.08 -26.09 -19.54
C ASN A 12 2.29 -27.19 -18.83
N GLU A 13 2.00 -28.30 -19.53
CA GLU A 13 1.26 -29.46 -19.01
C GLU A 13 2.09 -30.35 -18.05
N GLU A 14 3.29 -29.97 -17.70
CA GLU A 14 4.12 -30.66 -16.72
C GLU A 14 4.23 -29.84 -15.44
N GLY A 15 3.32 -30.09 -14.52
CA GLY A 15 3.35 -30.03 -13.06
C GLY A 15 4.22 -29.03 -12.27
N ASP A 16 4.85 -28.05 -12.91
CA ASP A 16 5.53 -26.95 -12.24
C ASP A 16 4.69 -25.68 -12.32
N ASP A 17 4.21 -25.22 -11.20
CA ASP A 17 3.36 -24.00 -11.02
C ASP A 17 4.08 -22.68 -11.32
N GLU A 18 5.12 -22.65 -12.14
CA GLU A 18 5.75 -21.43 -12.62
C GLU A 18 5.09 -20.91 -13.89
N ILE A 19 4.21 -19.91 -13.74
CA ILE A 19 3.71 -19.13 -14.89
C ILE A 19 4.86 -18.30 -15.45
N ARG A 20 5.50 -18.77 -16.52
CA ARG A 20 6.49 -18.00 -17.27
C ARG A 20 5.80 -17.06 -18.26
N PHE A 21 5.83 -15.77 -17.99
CA PHE A 21 5.42 -14.77 -18.96
C PHE A 21 6.48 -14.59 -20.03
N VAL A 22 6.20 -15.10 -21.24
CA VAL A 22 7.07 -14.85 -22.41
C VAL A 22 6.65 -13.52 -23.05
N VAL A 23 7.46 -12.49 -22.83
CA VAL A 23 7.31 -11.20 -23.54
C VAL A 23 7.93 -11.34 -24.93
N ASN A 24 7.08 -11.41 -25.96
CA ASN A 24 7.55 -11.39 -27.35
C ASN A 24 8.09 -9.97 -27.67
N ARG A 25 9.42 -9.82 -27.81
CA ARG A 25 10.08 -8.53 -28.02
C ARG A 25 9.95 -8.09 -29.48
N PRO A 26 9.39 -6.91 -29.78
CA PRO A 26 9.60 -6.30 -31.07
C PRO A 26 11.04 -5.80 -31.14
N THR A 27 11.78 -6.28 -32.12
CA THR A 27 13.15 -5.86 -32.44
C THR A 27 13.16 -4.47 -33.06
N HIS A 28 13.08 -3.42 -32.24
CA HIS A 28 13.53 -2.06 -32.65
C HIS A 28 14.02 -1.31 -31.40
N PHE A 29 15.22 -0.80 -31.53
CA PHE A 29 15.97 0.04 -30.61
C PHE A 29 15.16 1.25 -30.11
N ALA A 30 14.42 1.07 -29.06
CA ALA A 30 13.87 2.17 -28.26
C ALA A 30 13.79 1.70 -26.81
N ASP A 31 14.75 2.17 -26.02
CA ASP A 31 14.70 2.20 -24.55
C ASP A 31 14.71 0.86 -23.82
N ASP A 32 15.77 0.08 -24.01
CA ASP A 32 16.05 -1.16 -23.25
C ASP A 32 15.99 -0.91 -21.71
N THR A 33 16.24 0.31 -21.27
CA THR A 33 16.17 0.73 -19.87
C THR A 33 14.73 0.92 -19.37
N ALA A 34 13.84 1.45 -20.20
CA ALA A 34 12.42 1.60 -19.83
C ALA A 34 11.72 0.24 -19.79
N VAL A 35 12.00 -0.63 -20.76
CA VAL A 35 11.46 -2.00 -20.81
C VAL A 35 11.96 -2.83 -19.62
N ARG A 36 13.25 -2.77 -19.27
CA ARG A 36 13.80 -3.47 -18.09
C ARG A 36 13.23 -2.97 -16.77
N ARG A 37 12.92 -1.66 -16.67
CA ARG A 37 12.24 -1.13 -15.47
C ARG A 37 10.83 -1.70 -15.33
N VAL A 38 10.07 -1.78 -16.41
CA VAL A 38 8.73 -2.37 -16.41
C VAL A 38 8.80 -3.84 -16.00
N ASP A 39 9.69 -4.63 -16.61
CA ASP A 39 9.85 -6.06 -16.33
C ASP A 39 10.23 -6.31 -14.85
N THR A 40 11.16 -5.53 -14.29
CA THR A 40 11.54 -5.65 -12.87
C THR A 40 10.41 -5.24 -11.93
N THR A 41 9.66 -4.19 -12.29
CA THR A 41 8.51 -3.72 -11.52
C THR A 41 7.40 -4.76 -11.49
N ASP A 42 7.11 -5.35 -12.66
CA ASP A 42 6.06 -6.36 -12.80
C ASP A 42 6.40 -7.66 -12.04
N ARG A 43 7.67 -8.08 -12.04
CA ARG A 43 8.13 -9.22 -11.24
C ARG A 43 7.97 -9.00 -9.73
N ILE A 44 8.34 -7.81 -9.24
CA ILE A 44 8.15 -7.45 -7.83
C ILE A 44 6.66 -7.46 -7.48
N ASP A 45 5.82 -6.92 -8.36
CA ASP A 45 4.37 -6.85 -8.16
C ASP A 45 3.74 -8.25 -8.09
N LEU A 46 4.12 -9.13 -9.01
CA LEU A 46 3.66 -10.51 -9.03
C LEU A 46 4.10 -11.27 -7.77
N THR A 47 5.38 -11.15 -7.40
CA THR A 47 5.91 -11.88 -6.23
C THR A 47 5.28 -11.39 -4.93
N LEU A 48 5.20 -10.07 -4.72
CA LEU A 48 4.57 -9.49 -3.53
C LEU A 48 3.07 -9.77 -3.51
N GLY A 49 2.41 -9.60 -4.67
CA GLY A 49 0.98 -9.84 -4.81
C GLY A 49 0.60 -11.27 -4.51
N SER A 50 1.28 -12.23 -5.14
CA SER A 50 1.03 -13.66 -4.91
C SER A 50 1.30 -14.06 -3.45
N SER A 51 2.39 -13.58 -2.85
CA SER A 51 2.72 -13.88 -1.45
C SER A 51 1.66 -13.37 -0.46
N ILE A 52 1.14 -12.16 -0.69
CA ILE A 52 0.10 -11.58 0.18
C ILE A 52 -1.24 -12.30 -0.02
N ILE A 53 -1.60 -12.64 -1.26
CA ILE A 53 -2.83 -13.40 -1.53
C ILE A 53 -2.73 -14.82 -0.98
N ASP A 54 -1.59 -15.49 -1.16
CA ASP A 54 -1.36 -16.81 -0.56
C ASP A 54 -1.49 -16.76 0.96
N ARG A 55 -0.86 -15.77 1.60
CA ARG A 55 -0.97 -15.57 3.04
C ARG A 55 -2.41 -15.30 3.47
N LEU A 56 -3.12 -14.42 2.74
CA LEU A 56 -4.51 -14.08 3.04
C LEU A 56 -5.41 -15.32 2.97
N LEU A 57 -5.26 -16.16 1.95
CA LEU A 57 -6.08 -17.37 1.78
C LEU A 57 -5.81 -18.43 2.86
N LYS A 58 -4.65 -18.37 3.52
CA LYS A 58 -4.29 -19.26 4.64
C LYS A 58 -4.75 -18.75 6.00
N LEU A 59 -5.39 -17.57 6.07
CA LEU A 59 -5.88 -17.02 7.34
C LEU A 59 -7.18 -17.72 7.79
N PRO A 60 -7.39 -17.84 9.11
CA PRO A 60 -8.56 -18.50 9.68
C PRO A 60 -9.87 -17.75 9.36
N LEU A 61 -10.98 -18.49 9.28
CA LEU A 61 -12.30 -17.92 8.98
C LEU A 61 -12.67 -16.78 9.94
N SER A 62 -12.26 -16.87 11.22
CA SER A 62 -12.48 -15.84 12.23
C SER A 62 -11.91 -14.46 11.85
N PHE A 63 -10.83 -14.43 11.08
CA PHE A 63 -10.23 -13.19 10.56
C PHE A 63 -11.18 -12.47 9.59
N PHE A 64 -11.82 -13.24 8.69
CA PHE A 64 -12.75 -12.70 7.68
C PHE A 64 -14.09 -12.30 8.28
N GLU A 65 -14.59 -13.02 9.29
CA GLU A 65 -15.86 -12.70 9.94
C GLU A 65 -15.80 -11.40 10.74
N ARG A 66 -14.62 -11.02 11.23
CA ARG A 66 -14.42 -9.77 12.00
C ARG A 66 -14.22 -8.53 11.12
N ARG A 67 -13.93 -8.69 9.84
CA ARG A 67 -13.53 -7.58 8.94
C ARG A 67 -14.43 -7.51 7.71
N PRO A 68 -14.94 -6.32 7.36
CA PRO A 68 -15.70 -6.14 6.12
C PRO A 68 -14.83 -6.41 4.88
N VAL A 69 -15.39 -7.07 3.86
CA VAL A 69 -14.70 -7.38 2.60
C VAL A 69 -14.12 -6.13 1.93
N GLY A 70 -14.82 -4.98 2.04
CA GLY A 70 -14.33 -3.70 1.51
C GLY A 70 -13.05 -3.20 2.18
N GLU A 71 -12.86 -3.47 3.47
CA GLU A 71 -11.63 -3.14 4.19
C GLU A 71 -10.47 -4.02 3.71
N LEU A 72 -10.70 -5.32 3.56
CA LEU A 72 -9.69 -6.26 3.05
C LEU A 72 -9.25 -5.90 1.63
N SER A 73 -10.20 -5.61 0.74
CA SER A 73 -9.91 -5.16 -0.63
C SER A 73 -9.06 -3.88 -0.64
N GLN A 74 -9.36 -2.93 0.25
CA GLN A 74 -8.56 -1.72 0.36
C GLN A 74 -7.15 -2.00 0.86
N ARG A 75 -6.97 -2.89 1.85
CA ARG A 75 -5.65 -3.28 2.38
C ARG A 75 -4.78 -3.89 1.30
N ILE A 76 -5.33 -4.76 0.44
CA ILE A 76 -4.63 -5.31 -0.72
C ILE A 76 -4.24 -4.18 -1.68
N GLY A 77 -5.12 -3.20 -1.91
CA GLY A 77 -4.83 -2.02 -2.73
C GLY A 77 -3.65 -1.16 -2.22
N GLU A 78 -3.30 -1.25 -0.93
CA GLU A 78 -2.15 -0.54 -0.36
C GLU A 78 -0.80 -1.00 -0.96
N MET A 79 -0.73 -2.21 -1.52
CA MET A 79 0.44 -2.69 -2.25
C MET A 79 0.86 -1.75 -3.38
N ASN A 80 -0.13 -1.16 -4.09
CA ASN A 80 0.15 -0.19 -5.14
C ASN A 80 0.93 1.03 -4.64
N ASN A 81 0.67 1.47 -3.41
CA ASN A 81 1.38 2.59 -2.80
C ASN A 81 2.84 2.25 -2.54
N ILE A 82 3.10 1.03 -2.05
CA ILE A 82 4.47 0.53 -1.81
C ILE A 82 5.22 0.40 -3.13
N ARG A 83 4.59 -0.23 -4.12
CA ARG A 83 5.16 -0.37 -5.46
C ARG A 83 5.53 0.97 -6.08
N GLN A 84 4.59 1.91 -6.16
CA GLN A 84 4.81 3.23 -6.75
C GLN A 84 5.94 4.00 -6.06
N PHE A 85 6.08 3.83 -4.75
CA PHE A 85 7.18 4.43 -4.02
C PHE A 85 8.52 3.78 -4.36
N LEU A 86 8.62 2.45 -4.28
CA LEU A 86 9.86 1.71 -4.51
C LEU A 86 10.37 1.86 -5.96
N THR A 87 9.46 1.72 -6.95
CA THR A 87 9.85 1.72 -8.36
C THR A 87 9.95 3.12 -8.98
N GLY A 88 9.34 4.12 -8.36
CA GLY A 88 9.30 5.50 -8.86
C GLY A 88 10.08 6.46 -7.98
N THR A 89 9.43 6.94 -6.93
CA THR A 89 9.91 8.08 -6.14
C THR A 89 11.25 7.81 -5.44
N ALA A 90 11.45 6.61 -4.90
CA ALA A 90 12.68 6.29 -4.16
C ALA A 90 13.90 6.26 -5.08
N ILE A 91 13.80 5.55 -6.22
CA ILE A 91 14.92 5.41 -7.17
C ILE A 91 15.29 6.76 -7.77
N THR A 92 14.30 7.53 -8.24
CA THR A 92 14.58 8.85 -8.85
C THR A 92 15.20 9.81 -7.86
N THR A 93 14.71 9.84 -6.61
CA THR A 93 15.27 10.71 -5.57
C THR A 93 16.68 10.28 -5.16
N PHE A 94 16.94 8.96 -5.10
CA PHE A 94 18.29 8.46 -4.83
C PHE A 94 19.29 8.89 -5.91
N LEU A 95 18.94 8.73 -7.19
CA LEU A 95 19.77 9.19 -8.32
C LEU A 95 19.99 10.70 -8.26
N ASP A 96 18.93 11.47 -8.02
CA ASP A 96 19.00 12.92 -7.87
C ASP A 96 19.98 13.34 -6.75
N LEU A 97 19.99 12.63 -5.60
CA LEU A 97 20.92 12.90 -4.50
C LEU A 97 22.37 12.60 -4.86
N VAL A 98 22.61 11.49 -5.58
CA VAL A 98 23.97 11.14 -6.05
C VAL A 98 24.50 12.23 -6.98
N PHE A 99 23.72 12.64 -8.00
CA PHE A 99 24.13 13.71 -8.90
C PHE A 99 24.24 15.06 -8.20
N SER A 100 23.31 15.36 -7.29
CA SER A 100 23.36 16.60 -6.48
C SER A 100 24.64 16.69 -5.65
N SER A 101 25.16 15.57 -5.13
CA SER A 101 26.42 15.57 -4.38
C SER A 101 27.61 15.95 -5.24
N ILE A 102 27.64 15.52 -6.51
CA ILE A 102 28.67 15.88 -7.48
C ILE A 102 28.61 17.40 -7.76
N TYR A 103 27.41 17.92 -8.04
CA TYR A 103 27.25 19.37 -8.27
C TYR A 103 27.61 20.21 -7.05
N LEU A 104 27.33 19.70 -5.84
CA LEU A 104 27.72 20.39 -4.61
C LEU A 104 29.24 20.50 -4.46
N VAL A 105 29.99 19.45 -4.78
CA VAL A 105 31.46 19.48 -4.77
C VAL A 105 31.98 20.50 -5.78
N VAL A 106 31.41 20.55 -7.00
CA VAL A 106 31.74 21.54 -8.00
C VAL A 106 31.45 22.96 -7.49
N MET A 107 30.29 23.22 -6.90
CA MET A 107 29.93 24.54 -6.35
C MET A 107 30.89 24.98 -5.24
N LEU A 108 31.29 24.07 -4.37
CA LEU A 108 32.30 24.35 -3.33
C LEU A 108 33.65 24.70 -3.89
N SER A 109 34.07 24.11 -5.03
CA SER A 109 35.32 24.47 -5.70
C SER A 109 35.27 25.83 -6.39
N TYR A 110 34.08 26.30 -6.82
CA TYR A 110 33.91 27.63 -7.40
C TYR A 110 33.91 28.75 -6.33
N SER A 111 33.05 28.64 -5.34
CA SER A 111 32.95 29.60 -4.24
C SER A 111 32.24 28.98 -3.04
N PRO A 112 32.97 28.73 -1.92
CA PRO A 112 32.36 28.23 -0.69
C PRO A 112 31.33 29.21 -0.10
N GLY A 113 31.59 30.54 -0.24
CA GLY A 113 30.68 31.59 0.26
C GLY A 113 29.33 31.60 -0.43
N LEU A 114 29.31 31.53 -1.79
CA LEU A 114 28.07 31.46 -2.55
C LEU A 114 27.35 30.10 -2.31
N THR A 115 28.08 29.02 -2.11
CA THR A 115 27.51 27.72 -1.78
C THR A 115 26.82 27.73 -0.42
N ALA A 116 27.42 28.38 0.60
CA ALA A 116 26.80 28.56 1.89
C ALA A 116 25.50 29.38 1.80
N ILE A 117 25.49 30.44 0.97
CA ILE A 117 24.26 31.22 0.69
C ILE A 117 23.20 30.35 0.02
N ALA A 118 23.58 29.58 -1.00
CA ALA A 118 22.64 28.68 -1.68
C ALA A 118 22.01 27.67 -0.72
N LEU A 119 22.81 27.13 0.21
CA LEU A 119 22.33 26.12 1.19
C LEU A 119 21.66 26.74 2.42
N SER A 120 21.76 28.08 2.64
CA SER A 120 21.20 28.73 3.84
C SER A 120 19.68 28.57 3.98
N THR A 121 18.95 28.39 2.88
CA THR A 121 17.50 28.18 2.86
C THR A 121 17.08 26.73 3.18
N PHE A 122 18.02 25.80 3.09
CA PHE A 122 17.75 24.36 3.29
C PHE A 122 17.34 24.01 4.73
N PRO A 123 17.98 24.52 5.81
CA PRO A 123 17.54 24.26 7.17
C PRO A 123 16.11 24.70 7.45
N PHE A 124 15.69 25.84 6.89
CA PHE A 124 14.30 26.32 7.02
C PHE A 124 13.32 25.38 6.35
N TYR A 125 13.67 24.87 5.18
CA TYR A 125 12.85 23.91 4.48
C TYR A 125 12.73 22.57 5.22
N LEU A 126 13.82 22.05 5.77
CA LEU A 126 13.80 20.87 6.62
C LEU A 126 12.93 21.06 7.86
N ALA A 127 13.03 22.22 8.51
CA ALA A 127 12.20 22.54 9.67
C ALA A 127 10.71 22.51 9.32
N ILE A 128 10.30 23.16 8.23
CA ILE A 128 8.91 23.16 7.77
C ILE A 128 8.43 21.73 7.49
N THR A 129 9.24 20.94 6.81
CA THR A 129 8.92 19.55 6.51
C THR A 129 8.75 18.71 7.77
N PHE A 130 9.66 18.87 8.72
CA PHE A 130 9.63 18.16 10.00
C PHE A 130 8.37 18.49 10.82
N PHE A 131 8.00 19.76 10.90
CA PHE A 131 6.79 20.21 11.61
C PHE A 131 5.49 19.80 10.88
N ALA A 132 5.49 19.76 9.54
CA ALA A 132 4.34 19.35 8.76
C ALA A 132 4.10 17.84 8.78
N ALA A 133 5.16 17.03 8.95
CA ALA A 133 5.11 15.57 8.86
C ALA A 133 4.07 14.90 9.79
N PRO A 134 3.97 15.21 11.10
CA PRO A 134 2.99 14.58 11.98
C PRO A 134 1.55 14.94 11.60
N ILE A 135 1.32 16.19 11.17
CA ILE A 135 0.00 16.67 10.72
C ILE A 135 -0.40 15.91 9.45
N TYR A 136 0.52 15.78 8.50
CA TYR A 136 0.30 15.05 7.26
C TYR A 136 -0.06 13.57 7.51
N ARG A 137 0.68 12.91 8.41
CA ARG A 137 0.42 11.51 8.81
C ARG A 137 -0.98 11.35 9.42
N GLN A 138 -1.39 12.26 10.30
CA GLN A 138 -2.72 12.25 10.90
C GLN A 138 -3.83 12.38 9.85
N GLN A 139 -3.65 13.31 8.88
CA GLN A 139 -4.61 13.52 7.80
C GLN A 139 -4.69 12.31 6.86
N LEU A 140 -3.57 11.67 6.54
CA LEU A 140 -3.54 10.44 5.75
C LEU A 140 -4.31 9.31 6.44
N ARG A 141 -4.12 9.12 7.74
CA ARG A 141 -4.89 8.12 8.53
C ARG A 141 -6.38 8.41 8.50
N ALA A 142 -6.78 9.65 8.76
CA ALA A 142 -8.19 10.06 8.75
C ALA A 142 -8.84 9.85 7.37
N ARG A 143 -8.12 10.22 6.30
CA ARG A 143 -8.56 9.99 4.92
C ARG A 143 -8.74 8.51 4.62
N ALA A 144 -7.79 7.69 5.04
CA ALA A 144 -7.82 6.25 4.80
C ALA A 144 -8.99 5.56 5.51
N ILE A 145 -9.32 5.98 6.74
CA ILE A 145 -10.51 5.49 7.46
C ILE A 145 -11.79 5.89 6.73
N ALA A 146 -11.92 7.16 6.34
CA ALA A 146 -13.09 7.64 5.59
C ALA A 146 -13.27 6.95 4.23
N GLN A 147 -12.17 6.59 3.56
CA GLN A 147 -12.18 5.81 2.32
C GLN A 147 -12.72 4.40 2.56
N ALA A 148 -12.23 3.72 3.61
CA ALA A 148 -12.69 2.38 3.98
C ALA A 148 -14.19 2.34 4.30
N GLU A 149 -14.69 3.30 5.11
CA GLU A 149 -16.11 3.43 5.43
C GLU A 149 -16.98 3.67 4.19
N THR A 150 -16.49 4.47 3.24
CA THR A 150 -17.20 4.76 1.99
C THR A 150 -17.27 3.52 1.11
N GLN A 151 -16.17 2.81 0.96
CA GLN A 151 -16.06 1.61 0.15
C GLN A 151 -16.90 0.46 0.73
N ALA A 152 -16.82 0.24 2.04
CA ALA A 152 -17.60 -0.77 2.73
C ALA A 152 -19.12 -0.55 2.53
N HIS A 153 -19.59 0.71 2.66
CA HIS A 153 -20.98 1.02 2.44
C HIS A 153 -21.43 0.85 0.98
N LEU A 154 -20.56 1.15 0.02
CA LEU A 154 -20.84 0.90 -1.39
C LEU A 154 -21.03 -0.60 -1.64
N ILE A 155 -20.12 -1.43 -1.16
CA ILE A 155 -20.19 -2.88 -1.30
C ILE A 155 -21.45 -3.43 -0.61
N GLU A 156 -21.76 -2.99 0.61
CA GLU A 156 -22.98 -3.36 1.35
C GLU A 156 -24.24 -3.01 0.53
N SER A 157 -24.28 -1.79 -0.02
CA SER A 157 -25.42 -1.33 -0.81
C SER A 157 -25.59 -2.13 -2.11
N LEU A 158 -24.51 -2.47 -2.78
CA LEU A 158 -24.55 -3.27 -4.01
C LEU A 158 -24.89 -4.74 -3.72
N SER A 159 -24.40 -5.30 -2.65
CA SER A 159 -24.73 -6.67 -2.21
C SER A 159 -26.21 -6.79 -1.81
N GLY A 160 -26.76 -5.75 -1.19
CA GLY A 160 -28.18 -5.67 -0.79
C GLY A 160 -29.08 -4.97 -1.80
N ILE A 161 -28.69 -4.87 -3.07
CA ILE A 161 -29.43 -4.03 -4.06
C ILE A 161 -30.87 -4.46 -4.25
N GLN A 162 -31.18 -5.76 -4.18
CA GLN A 162 -32.56 -6.26 -4.26
C GLN A 162 -33.43 -5.68 -3.16
N THR A 163 -32.95 -5.66 -1.92
CA THR A 163 -33.68 -5.11 -0.78
C THR A 163 -33.87 -3.61 -0.93
N ILE A 164 -32.83 -2.89 -1.37
CA ILE A 164 -32.93 -1.43 -1.60
C ILE A 164 -33.99 -1.14 -2.67
N LYS A 165 -34.00 -1.90 -3.77
CA LYS A 165 -35.00 -1.77 -4.87
C LYS A 165 -36.39 -2.14 -4.40
N ALA A 166 -36.55 -3.23 -3.68
CA ALA A 166 -37.87 -3.67 -3.18
C ALA A 166 -38.49 -2.67 -2.19
N GLN A 167 -37.68 -1.93 -1.46
CA GLN A 167 -38.15 -0.93 -0.47
C GLN A 167 -38.14 0.50 -1.01
N HIS A 168 -37.84 0.74 -2.30
CA HIS A 168 -37.66 2.07 -2.89
C HIS A 168 -36.70 2.96 -2.07
N GLY A 169 -35.61 2.33 -1.57
CA GLY A 169 -34.66 2.93 -0.63
C GLY A 169 -33.47 3.65 -1.29
N GLU A 170 -33.45 3.84 -2.60
CA GLU A 170 -32.30 4.35 -3.38
C GLU A 170 -31.82 5.72 -2.90
N LEU A 171 -32.77 6.65 -2.64
CA LEU A 171 -32.41 7.97 -2.15
C LEU A 171 -31.75 7.93 -0.78
N ARG A 172 -32.24 7.06 0.12
CA ARG A 172 -31.65 6.88 1.46
C ARG A 172 -30.24 6.28 1.37
N ALA A 173 -30.04 5.27 0.54
CA ALA A 173 -28.74 4.63 0.31
C ALA A 173 -27.75 5.65 -0.29
N ARG A 174 -28.19 6.43 -1.30
CA ARG A 174 -27.40 7.50 -1.91
C ARG A 174 -26.99 8.56 -0.89
N TRP A 175 -27.89 9.04 -0.04
CA TRP A 175 -27.57 10.07 0.96
C TRP A 175 -26.59 9.55 2.02
N LYS A 176 -26.74 8.30 2.45
CA LYS A 176 -25.78 7.68 3.37
C LYS A 176 -24.38 7.58 2.76
N TRP A 177 -24.30 7.15 1.50
CA TRP A 177 -23.04 7.09 0.76
C TRP A 177 -22.45 8.49 0.58
N GLN A 178 -23.24 9.46 0.14
CA GLN A 178 -22.80 10.83 -0.09
C GLN A 178 -22.22 11.48 1.18
N LYS A 179 -22.82 11.23 2.34
CA LYS A 179 -22.33 11.73 3.62
C LYS A 179 -20.95 11.15 4.00
N ARG A 180 -20.72 9.85 3.72
CA ARG A 180 -19.42 9.22 3.94
C ARG A 180 -18.38 9.71 2.93
N TYR A 181 -18.77 9.77 1.67
CA TYR A 181 -17.91 10.27 0.59
C TYR A 181 -17.49 11.74 0.81
N GLN A 182 -18.37 12.57 1.33
CA GLN A 182 -18.05 13.94 1.70
C GLN A 182 -16.94 14.00 2.74
N ARG A 183 -16.95 13.15 3.76
CA ARG A 183 -15.87 13.07 4.75
C ARG A 183 -14.53 12.66 4.11
N PHE A 184 -14.56 11.67 3.23
CA PHE A 184 -13.37 11.26 2.48
C PHE A 184 -12.77 12.41 1.66
N VAL A 185 -13.61 13.14 0.93
CA VAL A 185 -13.22 14.31 0.13
C VAL A 185 -12.67 15.42 1.02
N GLU A 186 -13.33 15.71 2.15
CA GLU A 186 -12.88 16.73 3.11
C GLU A 186 -11.49 16.41 3.68
N GLN A 187 -11.25 15.16 4.09
CA GLN A 187 -9.92 14.76 4.57
C GLN A 187 -8.88 14.80 3.46
N GLY A 188 -9.26 14.43 2.24
CA GLY A 188 -8.43 14.56 1.05
C GLY A 188 -8.02 16.00 0.78
N TYR A 189 -8.97 16.92 0.84
CA TYR A 189 -8.74 18.35 0.66
C TYR A 189 -7.74 18.90 1.69
N LYS A 190 -7.90 18.57 2.97
CA LYS A 190 -6.96 18.98 4.03
C LYS A 190 -5.53 18.53 3.73
N SER A 191 -5.36 17.29 3.26
CA SER A 191 -4.04 16.76 2.88
C SER A 191 -3.45 17.49 1.67
N VAL A 192 -4.27 17.79 0.66
CA VAL A 192 -3.84 18.54 -0.53
C VAL A 192 -3.44 19.96 -0.16
N VAL A 193 -4.24 20.65 0.65
CA VAL A 193 -3.93 22.03 1.11
C VAL A 193 -2.61 22.04 1.86
N LEU A 194 -2.40 21.13 2.81
CA LEU A 194 -1.14 21.05 3.55
C LEU A 194 0.05 20.78 2.62
N GLY A 195 -0.06 19.81 1.73
CA GLY A 195 1.00 19.48 0.78
C GLY A 195 1.31 20.62 -0.17
N THR A 196 0.28 21.28 -0.73
CA THR A 196 0.44 22.44 -1.61
C THR A 196 1.08 23.61 -0.88
N THR A 197 0.62 23.93 0.35
CA THR A 197 1.17 25.01 1.15
C THR A 197 2.64 24.77 1.46
N THR A 198 3.00 23.58 1.91
CA THR A 198 4.40 23.19 2.16
C THR A 198 5.24 23.29 0.89
N GLY A 199 4.71 22.84 -0.25
CA GLY A 199 5.38 22.94 -1.56
C GLY A 199 5.59 24.40 -2.00
N GLN A 200 4.60 25.26 -1.83
CA GLN A 200 4.71 26.70 -2.18
C GLN A 200 5.74 27.44 -1.31
N ILE A 201 5.78 27.13 -0.01
CA ILE A 201 6.82 27.70 0.86
C ILE A 201 8.21 27.24 0.41
N GLY A 202 8.36 25.96 0.04
CA GLY A 202 9.60 25.44 -0.54
C GLY A 202 10.01 26.14 -1.83
N SER A 203 9.06 26.36 -2.74
CA SER A 203 9.28 27.12 -3.97
C SER A 203 9.68 28.59 -3.71
N PHE A 204 9.04 29.22 -2.73
CA PHE A 204 9.42 30.58 -2.30
C PHE A 204 10.86 30.61 -1.77
N LEU A 205 11.25 29.69 -0.88
CA LEU A 205 12.61 29.58 -0.37
C LEU A 205 13.65 29.36 -1.48
N ASN A 206 13.32 28.54 -2.48
CA ASN A 206 14.17 28.32 -3.64
C ASN A 206 14.35 29.61 -4.49
N THR A 207 13.26 30.34 -4.73
CA THR A 207 13.30 31.63 -5.43
C THR A 207 14.13 32.66 -4.65
N LEU A 208 13.95 32.71 -3.33
CA LEU A 208 14.74 33.58 -2.45
C LEU A 208 16.23 33.23 -2.51
N SER A 209 16.59 31.93 -2.44
CA SER A 209 17.96 31.46 -2.61
C SER A 209 18.55 31.90 -3.95
N SER A 210 17.79 31.75 -5.04
CA SER A 210 18.22 32.16 -6.39
C SER A 210 18.46 33.67 -6.49
N LEU A 211 17.64 34.50 -5.84
CA LEU A 211 17.85 35.96 -5.77
C LEU A 211 19.07 36.33 -4.93
N LEU A 212 19.30 35.67 -3.81
CA LEU A 212 20.49 35.88 -2.98
C LEU A 212 21.77 35.50 -3.75
N ILE A 213 21.79 34.38 -4.44
CA ILE A 213 22.91 33.97 -5.30
C ILE A 213 23.18 35.00 -6.36
N LEU A 214 22.14 35.54 -7.02
CA LEU A 214 22.30 36.57 -8.05
C LEU A 214 22.84 37.87 -7.44
N TRP A 215 22.32 38.29 -6.31
CA TRP A 215 22.76 39.53 -5.64
C TRP A 215 24.22 39.47 -5.21
N PHE A 216 24.59 38.43 -4.44
CA PHE A 216 25.97 38.30 -3.96
C PHE A 216 26.94 37.92 -5.08
N GLY A 217 26.51 37.06 -6.02
CA GLY A 217 27.35 36.72 -7.17
C GLY A 217 27.60 37.87 -8.11
N LEU A 218 26.61 38.75 -8.37
CA LEU A 218 26.81 39.96 -9.14
C LEU A 218 27.81 40.91 -8.45
N LYS A 219 27.74 41.04 -7.09
CA LYS A 219 28.69 41.83 -6.33
C LYS A 219 30.12 41.30 -6.47
N MET A 220 30.33 40.00 -6.47
CA MET A 220 31.62 39.34 -6.74
C MET A 220 32.11 39.59 -8.19
N VAL A 221 31.21 39.61 -9.17
CA VAL A 221 31.55 39.95 -10.58
C VAL A 221 32.02 41.41 -10.69
N LEU A 222 31.34 42.34 -10.03
CA LEU A 222 31.73 43.75 -10.01
C LEU A 222 33.08 43.97 -9.31
N ASN A 223 33.42 43.15 -8.31
CA ASN A 223 34.71 43.18 -7.64
C ASN A 223 35.84 42.49 -8.45
N GLY A 224 35.53 41.87 -9.59
CA GLY A 224 36.51 41.15 -10.41
C GLY A 224 36.91 39.75 -9.88
N GLU A 225 36.24 39.27 -8.80
CA GLU A 225 36.49 37.95 -8.20
C GLU A 225 35.83 36.81 -8.97
N PHE A 226 34.84 37.13 -9.81
CA PHE A 226 34.02 36.16 -10.54
C PHE A 226 33.73 36.68 -11.94
N THR A 227 33.64 35.76 -12.90
CA THR A 227 33.18 36.14 -14.25
C THR A 227 31.68 35.96 -14.38
N LEU A 228 31.04 36.67 -15.33
CA LEU A 228 29.61 36.53 -15.56
C LEU A 228 29.27 35.07 -16.00
N GLY A 229 30.15 34.41 -16.77
CA GLY A 229 29.99 33.02 -17.15
C GLY A 229 30.01 32.05 -15.96
N GLN A 230 30.91 32.29 -15.01
CA GLN A 230 30.96 31.51 -13.76
C GLN A 230 29.70 31.70 -12.91
N LEU A 231 29.16 32.92 -12.83
CA LEU A 231 27.90 33.17 -12.10
C LEU A 231 26.72 32.45 -12.73
N LEU A 232 26.61 32.45 -14.05
CA LEU A 232 25.56 31.73 -14.77
C LEU A 232 25.69 30.21 -14.58
N ALA A 233 26.91 29.65 -14.68
CA ALA A 233 27.17 28.23 -14.42
C ALA A 233 26.83 27.87 -12.97
N PHE A 234 27.26 28.68 -12.00
CA PHE A 234 26.96 28.49 -10.58
C PHE A 234 25.44 28.46 -10.31
N ARG A 235 24.67 29.36 -10.93
CA ARG A 235 23.22 29.41 -10.81
C ARG A 235 22.55 28.15 -11.36
N ILE A 236 23.05 27.61 -12.49
CA ILE A 236 22.57 26.36 -13.05
C ILE A 236 22.84 25.19 -12.09
N PHE A 237 24.08 25.09 -11.56
CA PHE A 237 24.43 24.04 -10.59
C PHE A 237 23.64 24.16 -9.29
N ALA A 238 23.40 25.39 -8.78
CA ALA A 238 22.58 25.62 -7.61
C ALA A 238 21.16 25.04 -7.78
N ASN A 239 20.55 25.17 -8.96
CA ASN A 239 19.26 24.56 -9.23
C ASN A 239 19.32 23.03 -9.20
N TYR A 240 20.39 22.41 -9.72
CA TYR A 240 20.59 20.96 -9.68
C TYR A 240 20.86 20.42 -8.26
N VAL A 241 21.32 21.27 -7.34
CA VAL A 241 21.46 20.91 -5.92
C VAL A 241 20.17 21.17 -5.15
N THR A 242 19.54 22.33 -5.35
CA THR A 242 18.38 22.75 -4.56
C THR A 242 17.11 21.97 -4.93
N ALA A 243 16.89 21.64 -6.21
CA ALA A 243 15.69 20.93 -6.65
C ALA A 243 15.56 19.52 -6.04
N PRO A 244 16.61 18.66 -6.01
CA PRO A 244 16.57 17.38 -5.29
C PRO A 244 16.33 17.52 -3.79
N LEU A 245 16.90 18.54 -3.15
CA LEU A 245 16.69 18.82 -1.73
C LEU A 245 15.20 19.12 -1.43
N LEU A 246 14.54 19.85 -2.31
CA LEU A 246 13.09 20.09 -2.21
C LEU A 246 12.28 18.81 -2.40
N ARG A 247 12.74 17.86 -3.23
CA ARG A 247 12.09 16.57 -3.43
C ARG A 247 12.21 15.64 -2.22
N ILE A 248 13.19 15.83 -1.33
CA ILE A 248 13.29 15.07 -0.07
C ILE A 248 12.01 15.17 0.76
N SER A 249 11.32 16.31 0.72
CA SER A 249 10.02 16.47 1.37
C SER A 249 8.96 15.53 0.79
N ASN A 250 8.93 15.39 -0.53
CA ASN A 250 8.01 14.47 -1.21
C ASN A 250 8.38 13.02 -0.92
N LEU A 251 9.67 12.71 -0.87
CA LEU A 251 10.18 11.41 -0.44
C LEU A 251 9.73 11.10 0.99
N TRP A 252 9.85 12.05 1.91
CA TRP A 252 9.40 11.89 3.29
C TRP A 252 7.90 11.64 3.40
N GLN A 253 7.08 12.39 2.63
CA GLN A 253 5.64 12.17 2.54
C GLN A 253 5.32 10.79 1.94
N GLY A 254 6.05 10.38 0.91
CA GLY A 254 5.95 9.05 0.32
C GLY A 254 6.28 7.94 1.33
N LEU A 255 7.36 8.10 2.10
CA LEU A 255 7.73 7.19 3.19
C LEU A 255 6.64 7.09 4.26
N GLN A 256 6.01 8.21 4.66
CA GLN A 256 4.90 8.20 5.61
C GLN A 256 3.69 7.44 5.06
N LYS A 257 3.40 7.58 3.76
CA LYS A 257 2.34 6.84 3.09
C LYS A 257 2.64 5.35 3.06
N VAL A 258 3.87 4.97 2.67
CA VAL A 258 4.32 3.56 2.65
C VAL A 258 4.30 2.95 4.05
N ASN A 259 4.78 3.68 5.06
CA ASN A 259 4.73 3.21 6.45
C ASN A 259 3.29 2.90 6.89
N LEU A 260 2.33 3.77 6.55
CA LEU A 260 0.92 3.52 6.83
C LEU A 260 0.39 2.30 6.06
N SER A 261 0.79 2.15 4.79
CA SER A 261 0.41 0.99 3.97
C SER A 261 1.00 -0.30 4.54
N MET A 262 2.26 -0.29 5.00
CA MET A 262 2.92 -1.43 5.66
C MET A 262 2.25 -1.77 6.99
N GLU A 263 1.93 -0.76 7.84
CA GLU A 263 1.19 -0.95 9.09
C GLU A 263 -0.14 -1.69 8.86
N ARG A 264 -0.85 -1.38 7.76
CA ARG A 264 -2.12 -2.02 7.40
C ARG A 264 -1.96 -3.44 6.85
N LEU A 265 -0.91 -3.65 6.06
CA LEU A 265 -0.61 -4.98 5.52
C LEU A 265 -0.02 -5.90 6.60
N SER A 266 0.68 -5.36 7.60
CA SER A 266 1.24 -6.15 8.71
C SER A 266 0.17 -6.89 9.50
N ASP A 267 -1.05 -6.36 9.58
CA ASP A 267 -2.18 -7.06 10.21
C ASP A 267 -2.55 -8.37 9.47
N ILE A 268 -2.27 -8.46 8.16
CA ILE A 268 -2.48 -9.69 7.37
C ILE A 268 -1.28 -10.61 7.52
N VAL A 269 -0.07 -10.05 7.48
CA VAL A 269 1.18 -10.83 7.49
C VAL A 269 1.47 -11.43 8.87
N ASN A 270 1.15 -10.70 9.94
CA ASN A 270 1.42 -11.12 11.32
C ASN A 270 0.31 -11.98 11.95
N GLU A 271 -0.86 -12.09 11.30
CA GLU A 271 -1.92 -12.97 11.80
C GLU A 271 -1.50 -14.44 11.63
N GLU A 272 -1.81 -15.26 12.62
CA GLU A 272 -1.53 -16.70 12.54
C GLU A 272 -2.34 -17.36 11.43
N THR A 273 -1.70 -18.19 10.63
CA THR A 273 -2.37 -18.96 9.57
C THR A 273 -3.17 -20.11 10.17
N GLU A 274 -4.21 -20.56 9.46
CA GLU A 274 -5.04 -21.70 9.85
C GLU A 274 -4.22 -23.00 9.89
N ALA A 275 -3.31 -23.18 8.95
CA ALA A 275 -2.26 -24.18 8.98
C ALA A 275 -1.12 -23.65 9.88
N GLY A 276 -0.89 -24.27 11.02
CA GLY A 276 0.21 -23.94 11.92
C GLY A 276 1.58 -24.17 11.24
N GLU A 277 2.63 -23.63 11.83
CA GLU A 277 4.03 -23.75 11.36
C GLU A 277 4.49 -25.22 11.16
N TYR A 278 3.73 -26.18 11.73
CA TYR A 278 3.98 -27.63 11.70
C TYR A 278 3.14 -28.41 10.69
N ASP A 279 2.40 -27.76 9.82
CA ASP A 279 1.51 -28.47 8.86
C ASP A 279 2.30 -29.24 7.80
N ASP A 280 3.53 -28.81 7.50
CA ASP A 280 4.45 -29.53 6.60
C ASP A 280 4.97 -30.86 7.19
N GLU A 281 4.84 -31.05 8.51
CA GLU A 281 5.23 -32.30 9.20
C GLU A 281 4.04 -33.28 9.36
N GLN A 282 2.84 -32.89 8.95
CA GLN A 282 1.66 -33.74 9.10
C GLN A 282 1.60 -34.84 8.04
N ILE A 283 1.18 -36.02 8.48
CA ILE A 283 1.02 -37.18 7.61
C ILE A 283 -0.14 -36.92 6.65
N ALA A 284 0.09 -37.14 5.35
CA ALA A 284 -0.96 -37.07 4.35
C ALA A 284 -2.17 -37.92 4.74
N LEU A 285 -3.37 -37.34 4.70
CA LEU A 285 -4.60 -38.04 5.01
C LEU A 285 -4.71 -39.27 4.10
N PRO A 286 -4.98 -40.47 4.66
CA PRO A 286 -5.33 -41.63 3.86
C PRO A 286 -6.61 -41.35 3.08
N PRO A 287 -6.94 -42.15 2.03
CA PRO A 287 -8.18 -41.98 1.29
C PRO A 287 -9.38 -41.88 2.25
N VAL A 288 -10.12 -40.76 2.18
CA VAL A 288 -11.24 -40.48 3.10
C VAL A 288 -12.38 -41.47 2.82
N ILE A 289 -12.71 -42.31 3.80
CA ILE A 289 -13.80 -43.30 3.71
C ILE A 289 -15.14 -42.66 4.10
N GLY A 290 -15.11 -41.50 4.77
CA GLY A 290 -16.29 -40.71 5.12
C GLY A 290 -16.86 -41.01 6.50
N SER A 291 -16.11 -41.63 7.41
CA SER A 291 -16.50 -41.72 8.84
C SER A 291 -16.09 -40.48 9.60
N VAL A 292 -16.94 -40.02 10.54
CA VAL A 292 -16.66 -38.88 11.45
C VAL A 292 -16.96 -39.31 12.87
N SER A 293 -15.99 -39.15 13.79
CA SER A 293 -16.17 -39.35 15.23
C SER A 293 -15.85 -38.05 15.97
N ILE A 294 -16.79 -37.61 16.79
CA ILE A 294 -16.66 -36.48 17.69
C ILE A 294 -16.88 -36.99 19.11
N GLU A 295 -15.93 -36.77 20.01
CA GLU A 295 -15.99 -37.24 21.38
C GLU A 295 -15.79 -36.08 22.33
N SER A 296 -16.76 -35.87 23.22
CA SER A 296 -16.74 -34.85 24.31
C SER A 296 -16.33 -33.44 23.81
N LEU A 297 -16.84 -33.03 22.62
CA LEU A 297 -16.50 -31.75 22.01
C LEU A 297 -17.06 -30.58 22.83
N ASN A 298 -16.15 -29.74 23.32
CA ASN A 298 -16.47 -28.46 23.95
C ASN A 298 -15.91 -27.33 23.13
N PHE A 299 -16.74 -26.37 22.73
CA PHE A 299 -16.31 -25.28 21.84
C PHE A 299 -16.92 -23.93 22.22
N GLY A 300 -16.10 -22.88 22.19
CA GLY A 300 -16.50 -21.48 22.32
C GLY A 300 -15.65 -20.60 21.41
N PHE A 301 -16.22 -19.58 20.78
CA PHE A 301 -15.50 -18.70 19.82
C PHE A 301 -14.41 -17.84 20.47
N GLN A 302 -14.44 -17.65 21.80
CA GLN A 302 -13.42 -16.93 22.55
C GLN A 302 -13.16 -17.66 23.86
N ALA A 303 -11.93 -17.71 24.30
CA ALA A 303 -11.52 -18.36 25.55
C ALA A 303 -12.27 -17.85 26.81
N SER A 304 -12.81 -16.62 26.75
CA SER A 304 -13.58 -15.98 27.84
C SER A 304 -15.11 -16.01 27.65
N SER A 305 -15.60 -16.55 26.52
CA SER A 305 -17.04 -16.61 26.23
C SER A 305 -17.68 -17.92 26.77
N SER A 306 -19.00 -17.90 26.98
CA SER A 306 -19.76 -19.11 27.26
C SER A 306 -19.58 -20.13 26.15
N LEU A 307 -19.35 -21.40 26.53
CA LEU A 307 -19.29 -22.50 25.56
C LEU A 307 -20.59 -22.58 24.76
N GLN A 308 -20.47 -22.72 23.47
CA GLN A 308 -21.60 -22.84 22.54
C GLN A 308 -21.95 -24.29 22.24
N LEU A 309 -20.98 -25.19 22.35
CA LEU A 309 -21.14 -26.62 22.30
C LEU A 309 -20.54 -27.18 23.60
N ILE A 310 -21.26 -28.06 24.25
CA ILE A 310 -20.87 -28.66 25.54
C ILE A 310 -21.06 -30.17 25.42
N ASP A 311 -19.99 -30.93 25.58
CA ASP A 311 -19.96 -32.39 25.62
C ASP A 311 -20.73 -33.05 24.45
N VAL A 312 -20.48 -32.54 23.21
CA VAL A 312 -21.13 -33.09 22.03
C VAL A 312 -20.42 -34.37 21.60
N ASN A 313 -21.19 -35.44 21.50
CA ASN A 313 -20.74 -36.75 21.03
C ASN A 313 -21.52 -37.13 19.80
N LEU A 314 -20.83 -37.45 18.69
CA LEU A 314 -21.43 -37.81 17.41
C LEU A 314 -20.54 -38.83 16.68
N LYS A 315 -21.15 -39.92 16.22
CA LYS A 315 -20.48 -40.90 15.36
C LYS A 315 -21.29 -41.05 14.08
N VAL A 316 -20.63 -40.91 12.94
CA VAL A 316 -21.21 -41.04 11.60
C VAL A 316 -20.48 -42.15 10.86
N GLU A 317 -21.20 -43.10 10.33
CA GLU A 317 -20.64 -44.18 9.54
C GLU A 317 -20.55 -43.77 8.04
N PRO A 318 -19.65 -44.36 7.26
CA PRO A 318 -19.53 -44.07 5.83
C PRO A 318 -20.84 -44.27 5.06
N GLY A 319 -21.25 -43.24 4.30
CA GLY A 319 -22.48 -43.28 3.51
C GLY A 319 -23.77 -42.99 4.30
N GLU A 320 -23.66 -42.74 5.59
CA GLU A 320 -24.81 -42.39 6.44
C GLU A 320 -25.27 -40.93 6.17
N PHE A 321 -26.60 -40.72 6.16
CA PHE A 321 -27.23 -39.42 6.04
C PHE A 321 -27.80 -39.01 7.41
N ILE A 322 -27.26 -37.93 8.00
CA ILE A 322 -27.67 -37.43 9.29
C ILE A 322 -28.33 -36.05 9.18
N GLY A 323 -29.52 -35.90 9.73
CA GLY A 323 -30.23 -34.65 9.83
C GLY A 323 -30.03 -34.01 11.22
N VAL A 324 -29.40 -32.80 11.29
CA VAL A 324 -29.23 -32.05 12.53
C VAL A 324 -30.36 -31.06 12.70
N VAL A 325 -31.24 -31.28 13.66
CA VAL A 325 -32.41 -30.43 13.94
C VAL A 325 -32.30 -29.77 15.34
N GLY A 326 -32.89 -28.63 15.51
CA GLY A 326 -32.91 -27.92 16.79
C GLY A 326 -33.31 -26.45 16.65
N LEU A 327 -33.50 -25.77 17.77
CA LEU A 327 -33.85 -24.35 17.82
C LEU A 327 -32.78 -23.42 17.20
N SER A 328 -33.16 -22.22 16.81
CA SER A 328 -32.18 -21.22 16.37
C SER A 328 -31.22 -20.91 17.53
N GLY A 329 -29.91 -20.86 17.27
CA GLY A 329 -28.90 -20.65 18.29
C GLY A 329 -28.42 -21.92 19.02
N SER A 330 -28.93 -23.12 18.72
CA SER A 330 -28.51 -24.38 19.35
C SER A 330 -27.15 -24.94 18.92
N GLY A 331 -26.34 -24.17 18.15
CA GLY A 331 -25.00 -24.57 17.76
C GLY A 331 -24.88 -25.42 16.49
N LYS A 332 -25.97 -25.67 15.75
CA LYS A 332 -25.95 -26.51 14.52
C LYS A 332 -24.92 -26.04 13.49
N SER A 333 -24.95 -24.76 13.15
CA SER A 333 -24.01 -24.18 12.18
C SER A 333 -22.58 -24.19 12.71
N THR A 334 -22.39 -24.06 14.03
CA THR A 334 -21.08 -24.15 14.66
C THR A 334 -20.53 -25.56 14.56
N LEU A 335 -21.37 -26.59 14.83
CA LEU A 335 -20.99 -27.98 14.67
C LEU A 335 -20.56 -28.29 13.22
N MET A 336 -21.32 -27.82 12.23
CA MET A 336 -20.96 -28.00 10.82
C MET A 336 -19.64 -27.32 10.44
N LYS A 337 -19.38 -26.11 10.99
CA LYS A 337 -18.11 -25.41 10.77
C LYS A 337 -16.92 -26.14 11.41
N LEU A 338 -17.11 -26.79 12.56
CA LEU A 338 -16.09 -27.61 13.21
C LEU A 338 -15.81 -28.91 12.45
N ILE A 339 -16.86 -29.59 11.95
CA ILE A 339 -16.72 -30.78 11.10
C ILE A 339 -15.96 -30.44 9.81
N ALA A 340 -16.24 -29.27 9.21
CA ALA A 340 -15.52 -28.76 8.05
C ALA A 340 -14.13 -28.21 8.39
N ARG A 341 -13.70 -28.27 9.67
CA ARG A 341 -12.42 -27.74 10.18
C ARG A 341 -12.19 -26.24 9.88
N LEU A 342 -13.27 -25.46 9.77
CA LEU A 342 -13.21 -24.01 9.64
C LEU A 342 -12.89 -23.31 10.97
N TYR A 343 -12.96 -24.03 12.08
CA TYR A 343 -12.52 -23.68 13.41
C TYR A 343 -11.82 -24.87 14.04
N ASN A 344 -10.78 -24.61 14.80
CA ASN A 344 -10.15 -25.64 15.63
C ASN A 344 -10.97 -25.83 16.92
N PRO A 345 -11.25 -27.08 17.31
CA PRO A 345 -11.98 -27.39 18.54
C PRO A 345 -11.21 -27.01 19.81
#